data_6c43e18f8399f68067f9310ae9bc03fa
#
_entry.id   6c43e18f8399f68067f9310ae9bc03fa
#
_cell.length_a   1.000
_cell.length_b   1.000
_cell.length_c   1.000
_cell.angle_alpha   90.00
_cell.angle_beta   90.00
_cell.angle_gamma   90.00
#
_symmetry.space_group_name_H-M   'P 1'
#
loop_
_entity.id
_entity.type
_entity.pdbx_description
1 polymer ?
#
loop_
_entity_poly.entity_id
_entity_poly.type
_entity_poly.pdbx_seq_one_letter_code
_entity_poly.pdbx_strand_id
1 'polypeptide(L)' 'MMDAKTAIDGMVRASGKAPGELASAMGKGRTYVYSLLNHESVPRLDTFVRLAHACGYRLVLETEDGSRGVELYSDADEKE' A
#
# COMPACT_ATOMS: atom_id res chain seq x y z
N MET A 1 -14.55 3.09 -10.12
CA MET A 1 -13.37 3.87 -9.70
C MET A 1 -13.49 4.26 -8.24
N MET A 2 -12.42 4.20 -7.49
CA MET A 2 -12.44 4.55 -6.07
C MET A 2 -11.26 5.45 -5.75
N ASP A 3 -11.37 6.21 -4.66
CA ASP A 3 -10.26 7.06 -4.25
C ASP A 3 -9.21 6.22 -3.52
N ALA A 4 -8.06 6.85 -3.26
CA ALA A 4 -6.93 6.15 -2.66
C ALA A 4 -7.25 5.60 -1.27
N LYS A 5 -8.02 6.35 -0.50
CA LYS A 5 -8.37 5.94 0.86
C LYS A 5 -9.21 4.67 0.86
N THR A 6 -10.21 4.62 -0.01
CA THR A 6 -11.06 3.44 -0.16
C THR A 6 -10.24 2.26 -0.66
N ALA A 7 -9.32 2.51 -1.59
CA ALA A 7 -8.47 1.45 -2.11
C ALA A 7 -7.59 0.86 -1.02
N ILE A 8 -7.03 1.71 -0.17
CA ILE A 8 -6.18 1.26 0.94
C ILE A 8 -6.99 0.37 1.89
N ASP A 9 -8.16 0.83 2.27
CA ASP A 9 -9.01 0.08 3.20
C ASP A 9 -9.37 -1.28 2.60
N GLY A 10 -9.78 -1.29 1.33
CA GLY A 10 -10.13 -2.53 0.67
C GLY A 10 -8.97 -3.49 0.54
N MET A 11 -7.79 -2.95 0.23
CA MET A 11 -6.59 -3.76 0.08
C MET A 11 -6.20 -4.43 1.40
N VAL A 12 -6.26 -3.67 2.50
CA VAL A 12 -5.93 -4.20 3.81
C VAL A 12 -6.91 -5.30 4.19
N ARG A 13 -8.21 -5.08 3.97
CA ARG A 13 -9.21 -6.08 4.29
C ARG A 13 -9.04 -7.33 3.46
N ALA A 14 -8.80 -7.16 2.16
CA ALA A 14 -8.67 -8.30 1.26
C ALA A 14 -7.40 -9.12 1.51
N SER A 15 -6.39 -8.52 2.15
CA SER A 15 -5.15 -9.23 2.43
C SER A 15 -5.33 -10.39 3.40
N GLY A 16 -6.39 -10.34 4.21
CA GLY A 16 -6.60 -11.34 5.25
C GLY A 16 -5.66 -11.21 6.43
N LYS A 17 -4.86 -10.16 6.47
CA LYS A 17 -3.90 -9.94 7.55
C LYS A 17 -4.36 -8.83 8.46
N ALA A 18 -4.05 -8.97 9.75
CA ALA A 18 -4.35 -7.93 10.70
C ALA A 18 -3.47 -6.71 10.46
N PRO A 19 -3.94 -5.49 10.76
CA PRO A 19 -3.11 -4.31 10.60
C PRO A 19 -1.76 -4.39 11.32
N GLY A 20 -1.71 -5.05 12.48
CA GLY A 20 -0.45 -5.22 13.19
C GLY A 20 0.53 -6.09 12.42
N GLU A 21 0.03 -7.13 11.74
CA GLU A 21 0.88 -7.97 10.92
C GLU A 21 1.45 -7.21 9.75
N LEU A 22 0.63 -6.38 9.11
CA LEU A 22 1.07 -5.58 7.97
C LEU A 22 2.13 -4.57 8.41
N ALA A 23 1.93 -3.93 9.57
CA ALA A 23 2.89 -2.99 10.09
C ALA A 23 4.23 -3.67 10.36
N SER A 24 4.19 -4.86 10.93
CA SER A 24 5.40 -5.62 11.20
C SER A 24 6.13 -5.95 9.89
N ALA A 25 5.40 -6.34 8.85
CA ALA A 25 5.99 -6.63 7.55
C ALA A 25 6.65 -5.41 6.94
N MET A 26 6.18 -4.22 7.29
CA MET A 26 6.74 -2.97 6.82
C MET A 26 7.88 -2.46 7.71
N GLY A 27 8.21 -3.19 8.76
CA GLY A 27 9.25 -2.78 9.69
C GLY A 27 8.82 -1.65 10.61
N LYS A 28 7.51 -1.55 10.88
CA LYS A 28 6.96 -0.47 11.68
C LYS A 28 6.30 -1.00 12.94
N GLY A 29 5.98 -0.08 13.84
CA GLY A 29 5.29 -0.44 15.07
C GLY A 29 3.87 -0.92 14.80
N ARG A 30 3.34 -1.62 15.76
CA ARG A 30 2.08 -2.33 15.64
C ARG A 30 0.89 -1.46 15.25
N THR A 31 0.88 -0.21 15.67
CA THR A 31 -0.23 0.70 15.42
C THR A 31 -0.09 1.51 14.14
N TYR A 32 0.99 1.30 13.40
CA TYR A 32 1.30 2.12 12.23
C TYR A 32 0.21 2.06 11.18
N VAL A 33 -0.24 0.85 10.83
CA VAL A 33 -1.25 0.68 9.79
C VAL A 33 -2.61 1.17 10.28
N TYR A 34 -2.92 0.97 11.55
CA TYR A 34 -4.13 1.55 12.12
C TYR A 34 -4.14 3.07 11.97
N SER A 35 -2.98 3.71 12.21
CA SER A 35 -2.88 5.15 12.03
C SER A 35 -3.14 5.54 10.59
N LEU A 36 -2.57 4.79 9.64
CA LEU A 36 -2.81 5.08 8.22
C LEU A 36 -4.29 4.98 7.87
N LEU A 37 -4.96 3.97 8.39
CA LEU A 37 -6.37 3.77 8.08
C LEU A 37 -7.25 4.86 8.69
N ASN A 38 -6.84 5.41 9.83
CA ASN A 38 -7.65 6.39 10.55
C ASN A 38 -7.37 7.83 10.16
N HIS A 39 -6.29 8.08 9.40
CA HIS A 39 -6.01 9.43 8.93
C HIS A 39 -6.94 9.80 7.79
N GLU A 40 -7.29 11.07 7.73
CA GLU A 40 -8.12 11.55 6.63
C GLU A 40 -7.32 11.73 5.35
N SER A 41 -6.04 12.04 5.48
CA SER A 41 -5.19 12.22 4.31
C SER A 41 -4.60 10.88 3.90
N VAL A 42 -4.24 10.79 2.62
CA VAL A 42 -3.61 9.57 2.11
C VAL A 42 -2.12 9.59 2.43
N PRO A 43 -1.48 8.43 2.54
CA PRO A 43 -0.05 8.39 2.80
C PRO A 43 0.75 8.82 1.57
N ARG A 44 2.03 9.06 1.78
CA ARG A 44 2.95 9.33 0.68
C ARG A 44 2.98 8.14 -0.26
N LEU A 45 3.36 8.41 -1.51
CA LEU A 45 3.38 7.37 -2.52
C LEU A 45 4.28 6.20 -2.15
N ASP A 46 5.47 6.47 -1.64
CA ASP A 46 6.39 5.39 -1.29
C ASP A 46 5.82 4.53 -0.15
N THR A 47 5.14 5.16 0.81
CA THR A 47 4.48 4.43 1.88
C THR A 47 3.34 3.57 1.32
N PHE A 48 2.58 4.12 0.38
CA PHE A 48 1.49 3.39 -0.25
C PHE A 48 2.03 2.16 -0.97
N VAL A 49 3.13 2.32 -1.72
CA VAL A 49 3.73 1.19 -2.44
C VAL A 49 4.13 0.09 -1.47
N ARG A 50 4.76 0.47 -0.36
CA ARG A 50 5.19 -0.52 0.64
C ARG A 50 4.00 -1.24 1.26
N LEU A 51 2.94 -0.49 1.58
CA LEU A 51 1.74 -1.11 2.13
C LEU A 51 1.11 -2.06 1.13
N ALA A 52 1.05 -1.67 -0.14
CA ALA A 52 0.51 -2.52 -1.18
C ALA A 52 1.27 -3.83 -1.26
N HIS A 53 2.60 -3.76 -1.24
CA HIS A 53 3.43 -4.97 -1.30
C HIS A 53 3.19 -5.86 -0.09
N ALA A 54 3.05 -5.27 1.09
CA ALA A 54 2.76 -6.05 2.30
C ALA A 54 1.43 -6.78 2.21
N CYS A 55 0.48 -6.19 1.48
CA CYS A 55 -0.83 -6.80 1.28
C CYS A 55 -0.88 -7.79 0.12
N GLY A 56 0.24 -7.96 -0.59
CA GLY A 56 0.29 -8.86 -1.74
C GLY A 56 -0.13 -8.23 -3.04
N TYR A 57 -0.14 -6.90 -3.10
CA TYR A 57 -0.49 -6.16 -4.30
C TYR A 57 0.73 -5.46 -4.86
N ARG A 58 0.62 -5.00 -6.08
CA ARG A 58 1.65 -4.15 -6.68
C ARG A 58 0.95 -2.91 -7.24
N LEU A 59 1.69 -1.83 -7.31
CA LEU A 59 1.16 -0.57 -7.81
C LEU A 59 1.73 -0.33 -9.20
N VAL A 60 0.85 -0.15 -10.16
CA VAL A 60 1.23 -0.01 -11.56
C VAL A 60 0.67 1.28 -12.12
N LEU A 61 1.49 2.03 -12.84
CA LEU A 61 1.03 3.16 -13.62
C LEU A 61 0.79 2.68 -15.04
N GLU A 62 -0.38 3.01 -15.57
CA GLU A 62 -0.76 2.58 -16.91
C GLU A 62 -1.18 3.78 -17.73
N THR A 63 -0.85 3.75 -19.01
CA THR A 63 -1.43 4.75 -19.92
C THR A 63 -2.93 4.52 -20.02
N GLU A 64 -3.67 5.56 -20.41
CA GLU A 64 -5.12 5.46 -20.44
C GLU A 64 -5.61 4.36 -21.37
N ASP A 65 -4.86 4.08 -22.43
CA ASP A 65 -5.27 3.04 -23.39
C ASP A 65 -4.78 1.65 -22.97
N GLY A 66 -4.07 1.56 -21.85
CA GLY A 66 -3.61 0.27 -21.36
C GLY A 66 -2.44 -0.32 -22.11
N SER A 67 -1.83 0.41 -23.03
CA SER A 67 -0.76 -0.14 -23.86
C SER A 67 0.59 -0.22 -23.14
N ARG A 68 0.77 0.52 -22.06
CA ARG A 68 2.01 0.53 -21.32
C ARG A 68 1.74 0.55 -19.83
N GLY A 69 2.61 -0.11 -19.07
CA GLY A 69 2.51 -0.11 -17.63
C GLY A 69 3.88 -0.13 -17.01
N VAL A 70 4.01 0.51 -15.86
CA VAL A 70 5.24 0.53 -15.09
C VAL A 70 4.90 0.21 -13.66
N GLU A 71 5.56 -0.79 -13.11
CA GLU A 71 5.36 -1.15 -11.70
C GLU A 71 6.24 -0.26 -10.83
N LEU A 72 5.68 0.21 -9.72
CA LEU A 72 6.39 1.08 -8.80
C LEU A 72 6.94 0.31 -7.61
N TYR A 73 8.16 0.64 -7.23
CA TYR A 73 8.79 0.11 -6.02
C TYR A 73 9.24 1.27 -5.16
N SER A 74 9.29 1.08 -3.86
CA SER A 74 9.91 2.06 -2.99
C SER A 74 11.37 1.66 -2.80
N ASP A 75 12.21 2.64 -2.46
CA ASP A 75 13.61 2.36 -2.19
C ASP A 75 13.77 1.35 -1.07
N ALA A 76 12.87 1.38 -0.11
CA ALA A 76 12.93 0.44 1.02
C ALA A 76 12.71 -0.99 0.55
N ASP A 77 11.86 -1.19 -0.47
CA ASP A 77 11.61 -2.53 -1.00
C ASP A 77 12.80 -3.08 -1.75
N GLU A 78 13.59 -2.20 -2.36
CA GLU A 78 14.74 -2.62 -3.14
C GLU A 78 15.94 -2.93 -2.28
N LYS A 79 15.94 -2.48 -1.06
CA LYS A 79 17.04 -2.73 -0.14
C LYS A 79 16.79 -4.01 0.61
N GLU A 80 17.50 -4.98 0.31
CA GLU A 80 17.35 -6.26 1.00
C GLU A 80 18.40 -6.46 2.04
#